data_4937ef0d8f8e0777ec16f3ca8e83961f
#
_entry.id   4937ef0d8f8e0777ec16f3ca8e83961f
#
_cell.length_a   1.000
_cell.length_b   1.000
_cell.length_c   1.000
_cell.angle_alpha   90.00
_cell.angle_beta   90.00
_cell.angle_gamma   90.00
#
_symmetry.space_group_name_H-M   'P 1'
#
loop_
_entity.id
_entity.type
_entity.pdbx_description
1 polymer ?
#
loop_
_entity_poly.entity_id
_entity_poly.type
_entity_poly.pdbx_seq_one_letter_code
_entity_poly.pdbx_strand_id
1 'polypeptide(L)'
;MNPGLTPRVALLLLVPPLMWAGNALIGRMMAGQVPPLALNAMRWAAALVLLLPLGWRALATADRRRQIAVRWRELALLGGLGVGAYNALQYVALTTSTPVNVTLIAASVPLWMMLIGVALYREHPRPLQWLGAALSALGVLVVLLRGEASQLASLRLVPGDLWMLLAALSWALYSWQLARPPASLAGAARPRWDWAEFLLIQVLFGLAWAGGAAGLEAAFATTAPAVASDALPGWTIALVVGFLAIGPSVLAYRCWGLGVAAVGPALAGFFANLTPLLAALMSAALLGEPPRLYHGVAFALIVGGIVASSRR
;
A
#
# COMPACT_ATOMS: atom_id res chain seq x y z
N MET A 1 17.87 17.39 8.63
CA MET A 1 18.35 17.18 7.24
C MET A 1 17.98 15.77 6.83
N ASN A 2 17.15 15.61 5.80
CA ASN A 2 16.86 14.26 5.27
C ASN A 2 18.15 13.72 4.62
N PRO A 3 18.60 12.50 4.97
CA PRO A 3 19.91 11.97 4.53
C PRO A 3 19.98 11.68 3.02
N GLY A 4 18.96 11.99 2.26
CA GLY A 4 18.88 11.69 0.82
C GLY A 4 18.74 10.20 0.53
N LEU A 5 18.63 9.86 -0.76
CA LEU A 5 18.53 8.47 -1.20
C LEU A 5 19.90 7.78 -1.15
N THR A 6 20.14 7.04 -0.08
CA THR A 6 21.33 6.17 0.04
C THR A 6 21.00 4.77 -0.50
N PRO A 7 22.01 3.95 -0.89
CA PRO A 7 21.77 2.56 -1.32
C PRO A 7 20.98 1.74 -0.30
N ARG A 8 21.23 1.92 0.99
CA ARG A 8 20.49 1.26 2.07
C ARG A 8 19.02 1.66 2.08
N VAL A 9 18.72 2.95 1.92
CA VAL A 9 17.34 3.45 1.87
C VAL A 9 16.65 2.98 0.60
N ALA A 10 17.35 2.94 -0.54
CA ALA A 10 16.81 2.38 -1.78
C ALA A 10 16.44 0.90 -1.63
N LEU A 11 17.32 0.09 -1.02
CA LEU A 11 17.01 -1.33 -0.74
C LEU A 11 15.81 -1.48 0.20
N LEU A 12 15.70 -0.66 1.24
CA LEU A 12 14.52 -0.67 2.12
C LEU A 12 13.24 -0.33 1.34
N LEU A 13 13.30 0.64 0.42
CA LEU A 13 12.14 1.06 -0.38
C LEU A 13 11.80 0.09 -1.54
N LEU A 14 12.67 -0.88 -1.88
CA LEU A 14 12.35 -1.95 -2.82
C LEU A 14 11.51 -3.07 -2.17
N VAL A 15 11.59 -3.24 -0.85
CA VAL A 15 10.83 -4.30 -0.14
C VAL A 15 9.31 -4.12 -0.28
N PRO A 16 8.72 -2.93 -0.02
CA PRO A 16 7.27 -2.75 -0.16
C PRO A 16 6.73 -3.12 -1.55
N PRO A 17 7.23 -2.59 -2.68
CA PRO A 17 6.69 -2.93 -4.00
C PRO A 17 6.86 -4.41 -4.36
N LEU A 18 7.94 -5.08 -3.89
CA LEU A 18 8.11 -6.51 -4.06
C LEU A 18 7.03 -7.31 -3.31
N MET A 19 6.79 -6.96 -2.06
CA MET A 19 5.75 -7.62 -1.25
C MET A 19 4.35 -7.32 -1.77
N TRP A 20 4.10 -6.09 -2.24
CA TRP A 20 2.80 -5.71 -2.81
C TRP A 20 2.55 -6.31 -4.19
N ALA A 21 3.61 -6.57 -4.98
CA ALA A 21 3.51 -7.36 -6.20
C ALA A 21 3.00 -8.78 -5.92
N GLY A 22 3.58 -9.45 -4.91
CA GLY A 22 3.09 -10.73 -4.42
C GLY A 22 1.66 -10.68 -3.88
N ASN A 23 1.31 -9.59 -3.15
CA ASN A 23 -0.07 -9.37 -2.68
C ASN A 23 -1.07 -9.25 -3.83
N ALA A 24 -0.71 -8.54 -4.91
CA ALA A 24 -1.58 -8.41 -6.08
C ALA A 24 -1.82 -9.75 -6.78
N LEU A 25 -0.77 -10.56 -6.93
CA LEU A 25 -0.85 -11.89 -7.52
C LEU A 25 -1.75 -12.82 -6.68
N ILE A 26 -1.52 -12.87 -5.36
CA ILE A 26 -2.31 -13.68 -4.43
C ILE A 26 -3.75 -13.17 -4.34
N GLY A 27 -3.96 -11.85 -4.29
CA GLY A 27 -5.30 -11.26 -4.29
C GLY A 27 -6.12 -11.72 -5.50
N ARG A 28 -5.47 -11.86 -6.67
CA ARG A 28 -6.10 -12.40 -7.87
C ARG A 28 -6.47 -13.88 -7.73
N MET A 29 -5.61 -14.69 -7.09
CA MET A 29 -5.88 -16.11 -6.82
C MET A 29 -7.03 -16.29 -5.83
N MET A 30 -7.20 -15.36 -4.90
CA MET A 30 -8.24 -15.40 -3.86
C MET A 30 -9.57 -14.80 -4.32
N ALA A 31 -9.63 -14.20 -5.51
CA ALA A 31 -10.87 -13.65 -6.05
C ALA A 31 -11.92 -14.77 -6.23
N GLY A 32 -13.12 -14.53 -5.66
CA GLY A 32 -14.20 -15.54 -5.65
C GLY A 32 -14.07 -16.62 -4.56
N GLN A 33 -12.92 -16.72 -3.86
CA GLN A 33 -12.72 -17.67 -2.78
C GLN A 33 -13.05 -17.06 -1.39
N VAL A 34 -12.72 -15.79 -1.21
CA VAL A 34 -12.96 -15.05 0.03
C VAL A 34 -13.49 -13.66 -0.32
N PRO A 35 -14.52 -13.14 0.38
CA PRO A 35 -14.96 -11.77 0.21
C PRO A 35 -13.82 -10.77 0.42
N PRO A 36 -13.71 -9.72 -0.40
CA PRO A 36 -12.54 -8.83 -0.42
C PRO A 36 -12.31 -8.09 0.91
N LEU A 37 -13.36 -7.62 1.58
CA LEU A 37 -13.18 -6.93 2.87
C LEU A 37 -12.90 -7.91 4.00
N ALA A 38 -13.47 -9.12 3.94
CA ALA A 38 -13.12 -10.20 4.85
C ALA A 38 -11.65 -10.60 4.72
N LEU A 39 -11.11 -10.74 3.50
CA LEU A 39 -9.69 -11.03 3.27
C LEU A 39 -8.79 -9.94 3.86
N ASN A 40 -9.17 -8.66 3.71
CA ASN A 40 -8.44 -7.55 4.33
C ASN A 40 -8.47 -7.63 5.86
N ALA A 41 -9.62 -7.93 6.46
CA ALA A 41 -9.73 -8.10 7.91
C ALA A 41 -8.89 -9.28 8.42
N MET A 42 -8.96 -10.43 7.75
CA MET A 42 -8.19 -11.63 8.10
C MET A 42 -6.67 -11.39 8.07
N ARG A 43 -6.16 -10.73 7.01
CA ARG A 43 -4.72 -10.42 6.91
C ARG A 43 -4.25 -9.50 8.05
N TRP A 44 -5.06 -8.49 8.42
CA TRP A 44 -4.69 -7.57 9.49
C TRP A 44 -4.88 -8.19 10.87
N ALA A 45 -5.85 -9.09 11.06
CA ALA A 45 -5.98 -9.89 12.27
C ALA A 45 -4.75 -10.80 12.46
N ALA A 46 -4.30 -11.48 11.41
CA ALA A 46 -3.08 -12.28 11.45
C ALA A 46 -1.83 -11.40 11.70
N ALA A 47 -1.74 -10.22 11.09
CA ALA A 47 -0.66 -9.27 11.36
C ALA A 47 -0.68 -8.78 12.81
N LEU A 48 -1.86 -8.58 13.41
CA LEU A 48 -2.02 -8.25 14.83
C LEU A 48 -1.43 -9.35 15.72
N VAL A 49 -1.77 -10.62 15.45
CA VAL A 49 -1.23 -11.77 16.19
C VAL A 49 0.30 -11.81 16.13
N LEU A 50 0.88 -11.55 14.96
CA LEU A 50 2.34 -11.49 14.79
C LEU A 50 3.00 -10.30 15.51
N LEU A 51 2.31 -9.16 15.57
CA LEU A 51 2.83 -7.95 16.22
C LEU A 51 2.65 -7.95 17.73
N LEU A 52 1.68 -8.70 18.26
CA LEU A 52 1.43 -8.78 19.71
C LEU A 52 2.70 -9.13 20.52
N PRO A 53 3.45 -10.20 20.22
CA PRO A 53 4.66 -10.53 20.98
C PRO A 53 5.78 -9.51 20.82
N LEU A 54 5.79 -8.75 19.72
CA LEU A 54 6.81 -7.73 19.44
C LEU A 54 6.48 -6.37 20.06
N GLY A 55 5.20 -6.00 20.06
CA GLY A 55 4.73 -4.67 20.46
C GLY A 55 3.88 -4.64 21.73
N TRP A 56 3.70 -5.77 22.45
CA TRP A 56 2.81 -5.87 23.62
C TRP A 56 3.08 -4.83 24.71
N ARG A 57 4.35 -4.38 24.80
CA ARG A 57 4.76 -3.35 25.77
C ARG A 57 3.98 -2.05 25.62
N ALA A 58 3.48 -1.73 24.42
CA ALA A 58 2.60 -0.58 24.22
C ALA A 58 1.32 -0.62 25.05
N LEU A 59 0.87 -1.82 25.44
CA LEU A 59 -0.36 -2.08 26.19
C LEU A 59 -0.10 -2.49 27.63
N ALA A 60 1.16 -2.71 28.04
CA ALA A 60 1.53 -3.36 29.30
C ALA A 60 1.17 -2.56 30.55
N THR A 61 1.26 -1.23 30.52
CA THR A 61 1.04 -0.37 31.70
C THR A 61 -0.16 0.57 31.49
N ALA A 62 -0.78 1.00 32.59
CA ALA A 62 -1.87 1.97 32.55
C ALA A 62 -1.44 3.30 31.90
N ASP A 63 -0.19 3.76 32.16
CA ASP A 63 0.33 4.97 31.55
C ASP A 63 0.46 4.85 30.03
N ARG A 64 1.00 3.73 29.52
CA ARG A 64 1.09 3.50 28.08
C ARG A 64 -0.27 3.42 27.40
N ARG A 65 -1.25 2.75 28.01
CA ARG A 65 -2.63 2.75 27.53
C ARG A 65 -3.25 4.14 27.52
N ARG A 66 -2.97 4.95 28.56
CA ARG A 66 -3.39 6.36 28.61
C ARG A 66 -2.76 7.19 27.50
N GLN A 67 -1.49 6.97 27.17
CA GLN A 67 -0.81 7.65 26.05
C GLN A 67 -1.53 7.36 24.73
N ILE A 68 -2.01 6.12 24.52
CA ILE A 68 -2.82 5.73 23.35
C ILE A 68 -4.19 6.41 23.41
N ALA A 69 -4.87 6.32 24.55
CA ALA A 69 -6.22 6.87 24.70
C ALA A 69 -6.30 8.38 24.46
N VAL A 70 -5.32 9.15 24.94
CA VAL A 70 -5.26 10.61 24.73
C VAL A 70 -5.06 10.96 23.24
N ARG A 71 -4.46 10.05 22.44
CA ARG A 71 -4.14 10.24 21.01
C ARG A 71 -5.02 9.40 20.09
N TRP A 72 -6.14 8.91 20.59
CA TRP A 72 -6.97 7.95 19.85
C TRP A 72 -7.43 8.46 18.48
N ARG A 73 -7.71 9.77 18.35
CA ARG A 73 -8.18 10.38 17.11
C ARG A 73 -7.14 10.31 16.01
N GLU A 74 -5.90 10.72 16.31
CA GLU A 74 -4.77 10.69 15.38
C GLU A 74 -4.38 9.26 15.03
N LEU A 75 -4.41 8.36 16.00
CA LEU A 75 -4.11 6.95 15.81
C LEU A 75 -5.20 6.22 15.02
N ALA A 76 -6.49 6.54 15.29
CA ALA A 76 -7.61 6.02 14.51
C ALA A 76 -7.57 6.50 13.06
N LEU A 77 -7.24 7.78 12.83
CA LEU A 77 -7.09 8.32 11.50
C LEU A 77 -5.91 7.66 10.77
N LEU A 78 -4.77 7.51 11.42
CA LEU A 78 -3.58 6.88 10.84
C LEU A 78 -3.83 5.40 10.53
N GLY A 79 -4.41 4.65 11.47
CA GLY A 79 -4.80 3.25 11.27
C GLY A 79 -5.90 3.09 10.22
N GLY A 80 -6.89 4.00 10.23
CA GLY A 80 -7.96 4.04 9.24
C GLY A 80 -7.44 4.24 7.83
N LEU A 81 -6.55 5.21 7.62
CA LEU A 81 -6.00 5.53 6.29
C LEU A 81 -5.09 4.41 5.76
N GLY A 82 -4.13 3.94 6.55
CA GLY A 82 -3.12 2.99 6.08
C GLY A 82 -3.58 1.53 6.11
N VAL A 83 -4.23 1.12 7.18
CA VAL A 83 -4.64 -0.28 7.44
C VAL A 83 -6.07 -0.52 6.99
N GLY A 84 -7.00 0.35 7.40
CA GLY A 84 -8.43 0.19 7.14
C GLY A 84 -8.80 0.46 5.68
N ALA A 85 -8.44 1.63 5.15
CA ALA A 85 -9.00 2.15 3.91
C ALA A 85 -8.28 1.65 2.65
N TYR A 86 -6.94 1.80 2.57
CA TYR A 86 -6.24 1.60 1.29
C TYR A 86 -6.57 0.25 0.62
N ASN A 87 -6.31 -0.85 1.32
CA ASN A 87 -6.54 -2.18 0.74
C ASN A 87 -8.03 -2.51 0.59
N ALA A 88 -8.88 -2.08 1.52
CA ALA A 88 -10.32 -2.26 1.43
C ALA A 88 -10.88 -1.58 0.17
N LEU A 89 -10.56 -0.30 -0.02
CA LEU A 89 -10.99 0.47 -1.20
C LEU A 89 -10.43 -0.10 -2.51
N GLN A 90 -9.17 -0.57 -2.51
CA GLN A 90 -8.57 -1.25 -3.67
C GLN A 90 -9.32 -2.54 -4.01
N TYR A 91 -9.67 -3.35 -3.01
CA TYR A 91 -10.40 -4.59 -3.25
C TYR A 91 -11.84 -4.31 -3.72
N VAL A 92 -12.50 -3.30 -3.16
CA VAL A 92 -13.80 -2.84 -3.65
C VAL A 92 -13.69 -2.30 -5.09
N ALA A 93 -12.63 -1.56 -5.41
CA ALA A 93 -12.39 -1.09 -6.77
C ALA A 93 -12.35 -2.26 -7.78
N LEU A 94 -11.68 -3.35 -7.42
CA LEU A 94 -11.53 -4.53 -8.28
C LEU A 94 -12.85 -5.30 -8.53
N THR A 95 -13.92 -5.04 -7.78
CA THR A 95 -15.23 -5.67 -8.05
C THR A 95 -15.91 -5.11 -9.29
N THR A 96 -15.61 -3.87 -9.69
CA THR A 96 -16.24 -3.19 -10.82
C THR A 96 -15.26 -2.55 -11.79
N SER A 97 -13.96 -2.48 -11.43
CA SER A 97 -12.89 -1.96 -12.28
C SER A 97 -11.94 -3.08 -12.74
N THR A 98 -11.19 -2.80 -13.79
CA THR A 98 -10.18 -3.73 -14.30
C THR A 98 -8.89 -3.63 -13.50
N PRO A 99 -8.10 -4.71 -13.37
CA PRO A 99 -6.77 -4.64 -12.76
C PRO A 99 -5.85 -3.61 -13.42
N VAL A 100 -6.03 -3.36 -14.73
CA VAL A 100 -5.28 -2.35 -15.49
C VAL A 100 -5.61 -0.95 -14.97
N ASN A 101 -6.90 -0.59 -14.89
CA ASN A 101 -7.33 0.71 -14.38
C ASN A 101 -6.86 0.92 -12.94
N VAL A 102 -7.11 -0.07 -12.07
CA VAL A 102 -6.71 -0.02 -10.64
C VAL A 102 -5.21 0.24 -10.51
N THR A 103 -4.39 -0.47 -11.30
CA THR A 103 -2.93 -0.31 -11.24
C THR A 103 -2.48 1.03 -11.82
N LEU A 104 -3.11 1.50 -12.90
CA LEU A 104 -2.83 2.81 -13.49
C LEU A 104 -3.15 3.95 -12.51
N ILE A 105 -4.29 3.87 -11.83
CA ILE A 105 -4.68 4.84 -10.80
C ILE A 105 -3.73 4.75 -9.60
N ALA A 106 -3.32 3.55 -9.18
CA ALA A 106 -2.31 3.38 -8.14
C ALA A 106 -0.98 4.07 -8.50
N ALA A 107 -0.59 4.07 -9.78
CA ALA A 107 0.61 4.76 -10.24
C ALA A 107 0.54 6.30 -10.10
N SER A 108 -0.65 6.85 -9.86
CA SER A 108 -0.82 8.28 -9.56
C SER A 108 -0.48 8.65 -8.11
N VAL A 109 -0.23 7.68 -7.22
CA VAL A 109 0.08 7.93 -5.80
C VAL A 109 1.20 8.96 -5.59
N PRO A 110 2.33 8.96 -6.31
CA PRO A 110 3.35 10.00 -6.17
C PRO A 110 2.83 11.41 -6.48
N LEU A 111 1.93 11.54 -7.47
CA LEU A 111 1.28 12.82 -7.78
C LEU A 111 0.41 13.31 -6.62
N TRP A 112 -0.40 12.43 -6.03
CA TRP A 112 -1.18 12.75 -4.82
C TRP A 112 -0.29 13.15 -3.66
N MET A 113 0.85 12.47 -3.46
CA MET A 113 1.81 12.84 -2.43
C MET A 113 2.40 14.24 -2.67
N MET A 114 2.71 14.61 -3.91
CA MET A 114 3.18 15.95 -4.24
C MET A 114 2.08 17.01 -4.05
N LEU A 115 0.86 16.74 -4.51
CA LEU A 115 -0.27 17.68 -4.37
C LEU A 115 -0.63 17.91 -2.90
N ILE A 116 -0.70 16.87 -2.09
CA ILE A 116 -0.93 16.98 -0.63
C ILE A 116 0.22 17.73 0.02
N GLY A 117 1.46 17.49 -0.41
CA GLY A 117 2.64 18.21 0.05
C GLY A 117 2.47 19.72 -0.13
N VAL A 118 2.05 20.17 -1.30
CA VAL A 118 1.76 21.58 -1.58
C VAL A 118 0.60 22.09 -0.74
N ALA A 119 -0.53 21.37 -0.77
CA ALA A 119 -1.79 21.86 -0.20
C ALA A 119 -1.77 21.93 1.33
N LEU A 120 -1.23 20.91 2.01
CA LEU A 120 -1.31 20.81 3.46
C LEU A 120 0.00 21.11 4.19
N TYR A 121 1.14 20.91 3.52
CA TYR A 121 2.45 21.00 4.16
C TYR A 121 3.33 22.11 3.57
N ARG A 122 2.85 22.82 2.52
CA ARG A 122 3.57 23.89 1.81
C ARG A 122 4.94 23.44 1.27
N GLU A 123 5.06 22.15 0.96
CA GLU A 123 6.24 21.59 0.31
C GLU A 123 6.05 21.57 -1.20
N HIS A 124 6.83 22.40 -1.91
CA HIS A 124 6.72 22.53 -3.36
C HIS A 124 7.64 21.53 -4.05
N PRO A 125 7.10 20.67 -4.94
CA PRO A 125 7.90 19.74 -5.72
C PRO A 125 8.83 20.48 -6.68
N ARG A 126 10.04 19.96 -6.84
CA ARG A 126 11.00 20.48 -7.80
C ARG A 126 10.63 20.06 -9.23
N PRO A 127 11.10 20.76 -10.27
CA PRO A 127 10.86 20.37 -11.66
C PRO A 127 11.27 18.93 -11.96
N LEU A 128 12.39 18.47 -11.39
CA LEU A 128 12.85 17.07 -11.55
C LEU A 128 11.92 16.03 -10.91
N GLN A 129 11.16 16.39 -9.90
CA GLN A 129 10.15 15.50 -9.32
C GLN A 129 8.94 15.36 -10.24
N TRP A 130 8.53 16.43 -10.92
CA TRP A 130 7.48 16.37 -11.95
C TRP A 130 7.92 15.53 -13.14
N LEU A 131 9.17 15.70 -13.61
CA LEU A 131 9.74 14.85 -14.65
C LEU A 131 9.78 13.39 -14.19
N GLY A 132 10.22 13.14 -12.95
CA GLY A 132 10.24 11.81 -12.36
C GLY A 132 8.85 11.17 -12.30
N ALA A 133 7.81 11.94 -11.95
CA ALA A 133 6.42 11.47 -11.95
C ALA A 133 5.95 11.09 -13.36
N ALA A 134 6.25 11.92 -14.36
CA ALA A 134 5.89 11.64 -15.75
C ALA A 134 6.60 10.38 -16.28
N LEU A 135 7.90 10.26 -16.07
CA LEU A 135 8.67 9.08 -16.47
C LEU A 135 8.16 7.80 -15.78
N SER A 136 7.92 7.87 -14.48
CA SER A 136 7.44 6.73 -13.70
C SER A 136 6.04 6.29 -14.14
N ALA A 137 5.13 7.23 -14.35
CA ALA A 137 3.78 6.96 -14.84
C ALA A 137 3.81 6.35 -16.26
N LEU A 138 4.67 6.87 -17.14
CA LEU A 138 4.87 6.31 -18.49
C LEU A 138 5.41 4.88 -18.42
N GLY A 139 6.36 4.59 -17.54
CA GLY A 139 6.87 3.24 -17.34
C GLY A 139 5.80 2.26 -16.88
N VAL A 140 4.94 2.67 -15.94
CA VAL A 140 3.78 1.85 -15.53
C VAL A 140 2.82 1.63 -16.69
N LEU A 141 2.52 2.67 -17.47
CA LEU A 141 1.66 2.57 -18.64
C LEU A 141 2.21 1.57 -19.68
N VAL A 142 3.52 1.60 -19.95
CA VAL A 142 4.19 0.63 -20.85
C VAL A 142 4.00 -0.82 -20.37
N VAL A 143 4.11 -1.09 -19.07
CA VAL A 143 3.84 -2.44 -18.52
C VAL A 143 2.38 -2.84 -18.74
N LEU A 144 1.45 -1.97 -18.39
CA LEU A 144 0.01 -2.26 -18.43
C LEU A 144 -0.50 -2.50 -19.85
N LEU A 145 0.03 -1.75 -20.81
CA LEU A 145 -0.31 -1.88 -22.22
C LEU A 145 0.52 -2.96 -22.95
N ARG A 146 1.41 -3.66 -22.24
CA ARG A 146 2.34 -4.66 -22.81
C ARG A 146 3.14 -4.12 -23.99
N GLY A 147 3.41 -2.81 -24.00
CA GLY A 147 4.09 -2.10 -25.09
C GLY A 147 3.18 -1.76 -26.30
N GLU A 148 1.89 -2.04 -26.26
CA GLU A 148 0.95 -1.82 -27.37
C GLU A 148 0.07 -0.58 -27.11
N ALA A 149 0.39 0.55 -27.77
CA ALA A 149 -0.35 1.80 -27.58
C ALA A 149 -1.84 1.71 -28.01
N SER A 150 -2.18 0.77 -28.91
CA SER A 150 -3.57 0.52 -29.33
C SER A 150 -4.50 0.16 -28.17
N GLN A 151 -3.96 -0.46 -27.10
CA GLN A 151 -4.74 -0.82 -25.92
C GLN A 151 -5.21 0.40 -25.09
N LEU A 152 -4.64 1.59 -25.30
CA LEU A 152 -5.12 2.84 -24.69
C LEU A 152 -6.59 3.14 -25.04
N ALA A 153 -7.02 2.83 -26.25
CA ALA A 153 -8.39 3.05 -26.70
C ALA A 153 -9.43 2.16 -25.98
N SER A 154 -8.98 1.08 -25.33
CA SER A 154 -9.84 0.17 -24.56
C SER A 154 -10.06 0.62 -23.11
N LEU A 155 -9.30 1.59 -22.61
CA LEU A 155 -9.44 2.11 -21.25
C LEU A 155 -10.75 2.89 -21.14
N ARG A 156 -11.61 2.47 -20.21
CA ARG A 156 -12.86 3.16 -19.89
C ARG A 156 -12.92 3.39 -18.39
N LEU A 157 -13.34 4.60 -17.99
CA LEU A 157 -13.60 4.89 -16.59
C LEU A 157 -14.87 4.19 -16.12
N VAL A 158 -14.79 3.54 -14.99
CA VAL A 158 -15.88 2.78 -14.36
C VAL A 158 -16.00 3.17 -12.87
N PRO A 159 -17.13 2.89 -12.19
CA PRO A 159 -17.33 3.30 -10.79
C PRO A 159 -16.22 2.82 -9.84
N GLY A 160 -15.62 1.66 -10.07
CA GLY A 160 -14.51 1.16 -9.27
C GLY A 160 -13.27 2.04 -9.30
N ASP A 161 -13.08 2.82 -10.37
CA ASP A 161 -11.92 3.72 -10.48
C ASP A 161 -11.96 4.84 -9.43
N LEU A 162 -13.17 5.28 -9.02
CA LEU A 162 -13.33 6.24 -7.92
C LEU A 162 -12.85 5.66 -6.59
N TRP A 163 -13.17 4.40 -6.30
CA TRP A 163 -12.70 3.73 -5.08
C TRP A 163 -11.18 3.61 -5.06
N MET A 164 -10.57 3.34 -6.22
CA MET A 164 -9.10 3.31 -6.32
C MET A 164 -8.46 4.69 -6.16
N LEU A 165 -9.09 5.75 -6.66
CA LEU A 165 -8.64 7.13 -6.42
C LEU A 165 -8.68 7.48 -4.93
N LEU A 166 -9.75 7.11 -4.23
CA LEU A 166 -9.86 7.29 -2.78
C LEU A 166 -8.81 6.45 -2.03
N ALA A 167 -8.51 5.24 -2.50
CA ALA A 167 -7.42 4.43 -1.95
C ALA A 167 -6.07 5.14 -2.11
N ALA A 168 -5.75 5.63 -3.31
CA ALA A 168 -4.51 6.35 -3.60
C ALA A 168 -4.36 7.60 -2.72
N LEU A 169 -5.44 8.37 -2.56
CA LEU A 169 -5.49 9.53 -1.69
C LEU A 169 -5.27 9.15 -0.22
N SER A 170 -5.94 8.08 0.24
CA SER A 170 -5.78 7.54 1.61
C SER A 170 -4.32 7.17 1.89
N TRP A 171 -3.65 6.47 0.97
CA TRP A 171 -2.25 6.09 1.10
C TRP A 171 -1.30 7.29 1.12
N ALA A 172 -1.58 8.29 0.29
CA ALA A 172 -0.79 9.51 0.25
C ALA A 172 -0.92 10.30 1.56
N LEU A 173 -2.13 10.46 2.10
CA LEU A 173 -2.38 11.07 3.41
C LEU A 173 -1.71 10.30 4.55
N TYR A 174 -1.84 8.97 4.56
CA TYR A 174 -1.14 8.11 5.52
C TYR A 174 0.38 8.33 5.50
N SER A 175 0.97 8.36 4.32
CA SER A 175 2.41 8.54 4.15
C SER A 175 2.88 9.93 4.63
N TRP A 176 2.08 10.96 4.39
CA TRP A 176 2.36 12.30 4.93
C TRP A 176 2.25 12.37 6.45
N GLN A 177 1.28 11.69 7.05
CA GLN A 177 1.19 11.60 8.51
C GLN A 177 2.37 10.85 9.14
N LEU A 178 2.97 9.88 8.43
CA LEU A 178 4.21 9.24 8.88
C LEU A 178 5.41 10.18 8.82
N ALA A 179 5.51 11.00 7.77
CA ALA A 179 6.62 11.95 7.58
C ALA A 179 6.48 13.23 8.42
N ARG A 180 5.27 13.71 8.57
CA ARG A 180 4.89 14.95 9.29
C ARG A 180 3.75 14.63 10.25
N PRO A 181 4.03 13.88 11.33
CA PRO A 181 3.01 13.50 12.30
C PRO A 181 2.42 14.75 12.99
N PRO A 182 1.17 14.68 13.46
CA PRO A 182 0.55 15.75 14.24
C PRO A 182 1.34 16.02 15.53
N ALA A 183 1.15 17.20 16.11
CA ALA A 183 1.93 17.67 17.26
C ALA A 183 1.94 16.70 18.45
N SER A 184 0.84 15.97 18.68
CA SER A 184 0.73 14.96 19.73
C SER A 184 1.61 13.72 19.51
N LEU A 185 2.05 13.47 18.27
CA LEU A 185 2.91 12.36 17.85
C LEU A 185 4.29 12.83 17.35
N ALA A 186 4.66 14.09 17.60
CA ALA A 186 5.89 14.71 17.13
C ALA A 186 6.76 15.24 18.27
N GLY A 187 8.07 15.35 18.05
CA GLY A 187 9.03 15.97 18.99
C GLY A 187 8.95 15.39 20.39
N ALA A 188 8.95 16.25 21.40
CA ALA A 188 8.89 15.86 22.82
C ALA A 188 7.54 15.23 23.24
N ALA A 189 6.45 15.50 22.50
CA ALA A 189 5.13 14.93 22.78
C ALA A 189 4.99 13.50 22.26
N ARG A 190 5.91 13.04 21.39
CA ARG A 190 5.89 11.69 20.82
C ARG A 190 6.18 10.66 21.92
N PRO A 191 5.28 9.69 22.13
CA PRO A 191 5.55 8.58 23.03
C PRO A 191 6.77 7.77 22.56
N ARG A 192 7.52 7.20 23.50
CA ARG A 192 8.68 6.36 23.23
C ARG A 192 8.25 4.95 22.81
N TRP A 193 7.45 4.88 21.74
CA TRP A 193 7.10 3.62 21.11
C TRP A 193 8.19 3.22 20.11
N ASP A 194 8.57 1.95 20.15
CA ASP A 194 9.38 1.39 19.09
C ASP A 194 8.53 1.17 17.80
N TRP A 195 9.16 0.66 16.76
CA TRP A 195 8.47 0.47 15.48
C TRP A 195 7.35 -0.57 15.56
N ALA A 196 7.53 -1.66 16.35
CA ALA A 196 6.55 -2.72 16.47
C ALA A 196 5.37 -2.27 17.35
N GLU A 197 5.65 -1.56 18.45
CA GLU A 197 4.66 -0.91 19.28
C GLU A 197 3.80 0.07 18.47
N PHE A 198 4.42 0.92 17.66
CA PHE A 198 3.72 1.90 16.84
C PHE A 198 2.90 1.25 15.73
N LEU A 199 3.44 0.21 15.07
CA LEU A 199 2.70 -0.52 14.03
C LEU A 199 1.56 -1.34 14.66
N LEU A 200 1.77 -1.98 15.82
CA LEU A 200 0.72 -2.67 16.56
C LEU A 200 -0.47 -1.75 16.85
N ILE A 201 -0.20 -0.53 17.33
CA ILE A 201 -1.25 0.44 17.63
C ILE A 201 -2.02 0.84 16.36
N GLN A 202 -1.31 1.09 15.26
CA GLN A 202 -1.95 1.37 13.96
C GLN A 202 -2.84 0.23 13.50
N VAL A 203 -2.38 -1.02 13.66
CA VAL A 203 -3.13 -2.22 13.28
C VAL A 203 -4.36 -2.40 14.19
N LEU A 204 -4.26 -2.12 15.49
CA LEU A 204 -5.42 -2.19 16.40
C LEU A 204 -6.54 -1.24 15.94
N PHE A 205 -6.23 0.03 15.69
CA PHE A 205 -7.23 0.98 15.21
C PHE A 205 -7.69 0.67 13.77
N GLY A 206 -6.77 0.30 12.90
CA GLY A 206 -7.09 -0.03 11.52
C GLY A 206 -7.90 -1.32 11.37
N LEU A 207 -7.70 -2.30 12.25
CA LEU A 207 -8.50 -3.52 12.27
C LEU A 207 -9.93 -3.25 12.72
N ALA A 208 -10.18 -2.27 13.61
CA ALA A 208 -11.53 -1.84 13.92
C ALA A 208 -12.26 -1.32 12.67
N TRP A 209 -11.57 -0.55 11.82
CA TRP A 209 -12.10 -0.10 10.52
C TRP A 209 -12.29 -1.27 9.54
N ALA A 210 -11.27 -2.12 9.39
CA ALA A 210 -11.33 -3.26 8.47
C ALA A 210 -12.37 -4.30 8.90
N GLY A 211 -12.47 -4.58 10.19
CA GLY A 211 -13.48 -5.47 10.76
C GLY A 211 -14.90 -4.92 10.63
N GLY A 212 -15.09 -3.62 10.86
CA GLY A 212 -16.36 -2.94 10.61
C GLY A 212 -16.78 -3.04 9.14
N ALA A 213 -15.86 -2.79 8.22
CA ALA A 213 -16.12 -2.92 6.78
C ALA A 213 -16.46 -4.36 6.37
N ALA A 214 -15.74 -5.36 6.90
CA ALA A 214 -16.03 -6.77 6.65
C ALA A 214 -17.39 -7.18 7.26
N GLY A 215 -17.75 -6.66 8.43
CA GLY A 215 -19.05 -6.87 9.05
C GLY A 215 -20.20 -6.29 8.21
N LEU A 216 -20.00 -5.10 7.63
CA LEU A 216 -20.97 -4.51 6.69
C LEU A 216 -21.07 -5.36 5.41
N GLU A 217 -19.94 -5.77 4.83
CA GLU A 217 -19.93 -6.66 3.66
C GLU A 217 -20.76 -7.92 3.92
N ALA A 218 -20.57 -8.56 5.07
CA ALA A 218 -21.32 -9.75 5.46
C ALA A 218 -22.82 -9.47 5.69
N ALA A 219 -23.14 -8.33 6.29
CA ALA A 219 -24.55 -7.96 6.59
C ALA A 219 -25.36 -7.61 5.33
N PHE A 220 -24.70 -7.05 4.30
CA PHE A 220 -25.34 -6.68 3.04
C PHE A 220 -25.13 -7.70 1.92
N ALA A 221 -24.47 -8.83 2.17
CA ALA A 221 -24.36 -9.94 1.24
C ALA A 221 -25.78 -10.53 0.99
N THR A 222 -26.31 -10.29 -0.20
CA THR A 222 -27.67 -10.76 -0.60
C THR A 222 -27.73 -12.26 -0.88
N THR A 223 -26.56 -12.88 -1.08
CA THR A 223 -26.41 -14.33 -1.27
C THR A 223 -25.28 -14.81 -0.37
N ALA A 224 -25.48 -15.95 0.29
CA ALA A 224 -24.37 -16.68 0.88
C ALA A 224 -23.28 -16.81 -0.21
N PRO A 225 -21.99 -16.56 0.11
CA PRO A 225 -20.95 -16.80 -0.87
C PRO A 225 -21.16 -18.20 -1.43
N ALA A 226 -21.43 -18.30 -2.73
CA ALA A 226 -21.48 -19.60 -3.39
C ALA A 226 -20.16 -20.26 -3.05
N VAL A 227 -20.19 -21.36 -2.29
CA VAL A 227 -19.00 -22.16 -2.06
C VAL A 227 -18.61 -22.60 -3.46
N ALA A 228 -17.52 -22.02 -3.98
CA ALA A 228 -17.06 -22.39 -5.30
C ALA A 228 -16.90 -23.92 -5.31
N SER A 229 -17.36 -24.57 -6.38
CA SER A 229 -17.23 -26.04 -6.53
C SER A 229 -15.79 -26.50 -6.32
N ASP A 230 -14.83 -25.59 -6.51
CA ASP A 230 -13.39 -25.75 -6.36
C ASP A 230 -12.86 -24.92 -5.18
N ALA A 231 -13.52 -24.96 -4.02
CA ALA A 231 -13.08 -24.25 -2.83
C ALA A 231 -11.66 -24.67 -2.41
N LEU A 232 -10.79 -23.67 -2.21
CA LEU A 232 -9.42 -23.91 -1.79
C LEU A 232 -9.40 -24.57 -0.40
N PRO A 233 -8.51 -25.53 -0.15
CA PRO A 233 -8.33 -26.10 1.17
C PRO A 233 -8.03 -25.02 2.22
N GLY A 234 -8.57 -25.15 3.42
CA GLY A 234 -8.40 -24.16 4.49
C GLY A 234 -6.94 -23.88 4.84
N TRP A 235 -6.03 -24.86 4.71
CA TRP A 235 -4.60 -24.65 4.89
C TRP A 235 -3.98 -23.74 3.83
N THR A 236 -4.47 -23.76 2.58
CA THR A 236 -4.05 -22.83 1.52
C THR A 236 -4.44 -21.40 1.89
N ILE A 237 -5.66 -21.19 2.37
CA ILE A 237 -6.12 -19.89 2.85
C ILE A 237 -5.25 -19.42 4.02
N ALA A 238 -4.92 -20.31 4.96
CA ALA A 238 -4.04 -19.98 6.08
C ALA A 238 -2.62 -19.57 5.63
N LEU A 239 -2.03 -20.26 4.67
CA LEU A 239 -0.73 -19.89 4.10
C LEU A 239 -0.78 -18.54 3.39
N VAL A 240 -1.83 -18.30 2.60
CA VAL A 240 -2.07 -17.00 1.94
C VAL A 240 -2.17 -15.88 2.96
N VAL A 241 -3.02 -16.04 3.97
CA VAL A 241 -3.19 -15.03 5.04
C VAL A 241 -1.88 -14.82 5.80
N GLY A 242 -1.13 -15.88 6.08
CA GLY A 242 0.20 -15.80 6.70
C GLY A 242 1.19 -14.99 5.86
N PHE A 243 1.29 -15.25 4.55
CA PHE A 243 2.11 -14.45 3.65
C PHE A 243 1.67 -12.99 3.63
N LEU A 244 0.36 -12.72 3.50
CA LEU A 244 -0.21 -11.37 3.48
C LEU A 244 0.08 -10.60 4.78
N ALA A 245 0.05 -11.29 5.91
CA ALA A 245 0.36 -10.71 7.21
C ALA A 245 1.85 -10.37 7.37
N ILE A 246 2.75 -11.29 7.04
CA ILE A 246 4.20 -11.12 7.22
C ILE A 246 4.75 -10.13 6.19
N GLY A 247 4.63 -10.44 4.91
CA GLY A 247 5.26 -9.70 3.81
C GLY A 247 4.60 -8.34 3.57
N PRO A 248 3.43 -8.32 2.92
CA PRO A 248 2.76 -7.09 2.52
C PRO A 248 2.26 -6.20 3.68
N SER A 249 2.03 -6.77 4.89
CA SER A 249 1.55 -5.99 6.02
C SER A 249 2.70 -5.58 6.96
N VAL A 250 3.33 -6.51 7.67
CA VAL A 250 4.33 -6.15 8.70
C VAL A 250 5.63 -5.63 8.07
N LEU A 251 6.23 -6.43 7.18
CA LEU A 251 7.54 -6.12 6.61
C LEU A 251 7.48 -4.90 5.69
N ALA A 252 6.50 -4.86 4.77
CA ALA A 252 6.35 -3.75 3.84
C ALA A 252 6.04 -2.43 4.56
N TYR A 253 5.15 -2.44 5.56
CA TYR A 253 4.81 -1.21 6.31
C TYR A 253 6.00 -0.71 7.14
N ARG A 254 6.77 -1.61 7.75
CA ARG A 254 8.00 -1.22 8.45
C ARG A 254 9.00 -0.56 7.49
N CYS A 255 9.29 -1.21 6.36
CA CYS A 255 10.23 -0.68 5.37
C CYS A 255 9.73 0.63 4.75
N TRP A 256 8.41 0.72 4.48
CA TRP A 256 7.77 1.94 4.00
C TRP A 256 7.93 3.09 4.98
N GLY A 257 7.59 2.88 6.24
CA GLY A 257 7.73 3.91 7.27
C GLY A 257 9.16 4.42 7.43
N LEU A 258 10.16 3.52 7.41
CA LEU A 258 11.57 3.88 7.42
C LEU A 258 11.98 4.66 6.18
N GLY A 259 11.52 4.24 4.99
CA GLY A 259 11.80 4.91 3.74
C GLY A 259 11.19 6.32 3.68
N VAL A 260 9.92 6.44 4.02
CA VAL A 260 9.20 7.74 4.08
C VAL A 260 9.86 8.69 5.06
N ALA A 261 10.29 8.20 6.23
CA ALA A 261 11.01 9.02 7.21
C ALA A 261 12.38 9.50 6.68
N ALA A 262 13.04 8.70 5.84
CA ALA A 262 14.37 9.01 5.32
C ALA A 262 14.34 9.98 4.12
N VAL A 263 13.42 9.79 3.17
CA VAL A 263 13.43 10.53 1.90
C VAL A 263 12.17 11.35 1.64
N GLY A 264 11.17 11.28 2.51
CA GLY A 264 9.87 11.92 2.35
C GLY A 264 8.89 11.10 1.50
N PRO A 265 7.57 11.44 1.59
CA PRO A 265 6.52 10.67 0.94
C PRO A 265 6.63 10.67 -0.58
N ALA A 266 6.88 11.84 -1.19
CA ALA A 266 6.94 11.98 -2.65
C ALA A 266 7.98 11.05 -3.28
N LEU A 267 9.23 11.07 -2.77
CA LEU A 267 10.28 10.20 -3.32
C LEU A 267 10.02 8.72 -3.02
N ALA A 268 9.53 8.38 -1.83
CA ALA A 268 9.13 7.01 -1.50
C ALA A 268 8.02 6.50 -2.44
N GLY A 269 7.07 7.38 -2.79
CA GLY A 269 5.96 7.06 -3.71
C GLY A 269 6.42 6.54 -5.07
N PHE A 270 7.51 7.08 -5.63
CA PHE A 270 8.03 6.59 -6.92
C PHE A 270 8.48 5.13 -6.87
N PHE A 271 8.96 4.65 -5.73
CA PHE A 271 9.30 3.23 -5.57
C PHE A 271 8.05 2.34 -5.64
N ALA A 272 6.90 2.80 -5.19
CA ALA A 272 5.65 2.03 -5.28
C ALA A 272 5.28 1.69 -6.73
N ASN A 273 5.68 2.53 -7.70
CA ASN A 273 5.45 2.29 -9.13
C ASN A 273 6.26 1.11 -9.71
N LEU A 274 7.19 0.54 -8.95
CA LEU A 274 7.81 -0.74 -9.30
C LEU A 274 6.87 -1.93 -9.11
N THR A 275 5.81 -1.80 -8.33
CA THR A 275 4.87 -2.90 -8.02
C THR A 275 4.29 -3.56 -9.28
N PRO A 276 3.72 -2.85 -10.27
CA PRO A 276 3.17 -3.49 -11.46
C PRO A 276 4.24 -4.18 -12.32
N LEU A 277 5.43 -3.61 -12.40
CA LEU A 277 6.54 -4.23 -13.12
C LEU A 277 6.99 -5.53 -12.43
N LEU A 278 7.16 -5.49 -11.10
CA LEU A 278 7.54 -6.67 -10.32
C LEU A 278 6.44 -7.74 -10.37
N ALA A 279 5.17 -7.35 -10.33
CA ALA A 279 4.04 -8.27 -10.49
C ALA A 279 4.05 -8.95 -11.87
N ALA A 280 4.31 -8.18 -12.93
CA ALA A 280 4.42 -8.74 -14.28
C ALA A 280 5.59 -9.72 -14.42
N LEU A 281 6.77 -9.37 -13.86
CA LEU A 281 7.95 -10.25 -13.87
C LEU A 281 7.72 -11.53 -13.04
N MET A 282 7.10 -11.40 -11.87
CA MET A 282 6.74 -12.56 -11.04
C MET A 282 5.74 -13.48 -11.75
N SER A 283 4.72 -12.89 -12.39
CA SER A 283 3.73 -13.64 -13.17
C SER A 283 4.40 -14.37 -14.34
N ALA A 284 5.27 -13.68 -15.08
CA ALA A 284 6.02 -14.27 -16.19
C ALA A 284 6.92 -15.43 -15.73
N ALA A 285 7.62 -15.28 -14.59
CA ALA A 285 8.45 -16.33 -14.02
C ALA A 285 7.64 -17.57 -13.58
N LEU A 286 6.45 -17.37 -13.01
CA LEU A 286 5.57 -18.46 -12.57
C LEU A 286 4.92 -19.22 -13.74
N LEU A 287 4.65 -18.49 -14.85
CA LEU A 287 4.06 -19.07 -16.07
C LEU A 287 5.11 -19.60 -17.06
N GLY A 288 6.41 -19.45 -16.76
CA GLY A 288 7.51 -19.84 -17.65
C GLY A 288 7.65 -18.95 -18.89
N GLU A 289 7.10 -17.73 -18.85
CA GLU A 289 7.18 -16.77 -19.96
C GLU A 289 8.48 -15.96 -19.88
N PRO A 290 9.21 -15.77 -21.00
CA PRO A 290 10.42 -14.95 -20.98
C PRO A 290 10.07 -13.46 -20.83
N PRO A 291 10.90 -12.68 -20.10
CA PRO A 291 10.76 -11.23 -20.07
C PRO A 291 10.81 -10.64 -21.48
N ARG A 292 9.89 -9.74 -21.79
CA ARG A 292 9.81 -9.07 -23.10
C ARG A 292 10.47 -7.68 -23.04
N LEU A 293 10.79 -7.11 -24.20
CA LEU A 293 11.48 -5.81 -24.32
C LEU A 293 10.75 -4.69 -23.55
N TYR A 294 9.43 -4.68 -23.56
CA TYR A 294 8.66 -3.64 -22.85
C TYR A 294 8.89 -3.65 -21.32
N HIS A 295 9.23 -4.80 -20.72
CA HIS A 295 9.60 -4.84 -19.29
C HIS A 295 10.92 -4.08 -19.03
N GLY A 296 11.89 -4.21 -19.95
CA GLY A 296 13.16 -3.46 -19.86
C GLY A 296 12.96 -1.95 -20.04
N VAL A 297 12.13 -1.55 -21.01
CA VAL A 297 11.78 -0.14 -21.24
C VAL A 297 11.07 0.44 -20.01
N ALA A 298 10.10 -0.26 -19.48
CA ALA A 298 9.35 0.16 -18.27
C ALA A 298 10.28 0.29 -17.06
N PHE A 299 11.18 -0.67 -16.86
CA PHE A 299 12.18 -0.61 -15.80
C PHE A 299 13.06 0.64 -15.92
N ALA A 300 13.59 0.90 -17.11
CA ALA A 300 14.42 2.08 -17.36
C ALA A 300 13.67 3.40 -17.10
N LEU A 301 12.41 3.49 -17.50
CA LEU A 301 11.56 4.66 -17.26
C LEU A 301 11.26 4.86 -15.77
N ILE A 302 10.87 3.81 -15.04
CA ILE A 302 10.54 3.91 -13.60
C ILE A 302 11.80 4.25 -12.80
N VAL A 303 12.90 3.56 -13.04
CA VAL A 303 14.18 3.82 -12.36
C VAL A 303 14.71 5.21 -12.74
N GLY A 304 14.62 5.60 -14.01
CA GLY A 304 14.94 6.95 -14.47
C GLY A 304 14.11 8.02 -13.73
N GLY A 305 12.84 7.77 -13.52
CA GLY A 305 11.94 8.62 -12.74
C GLY A 305 12.37 8.73 -11.27
N ILE A 306 12.73 7.62 -10.62
CA ILE A 306 13.27 7.60 -9.25
C ILE A 306 14.58 8.41 -9.17
N VAL A 307 15.50 8.18 -10.09
CA VAL A 307 16.80 8.90 -10.15
C VAL A 307 16.59 10.38 -10.39
N ALA A 308 15.75 10.77 -11.35
CA ALA A 308 15.44 12.18 -11.61
C ALA A 308 14.88 12.87 -10.37
N SER A 309 13.89 12.25 -9.70
CA SER A 309 13.26 12.82 -8.50
C SER A 309 14.17 12.82 -7.27
N SER A 310 15.21 12.01 -7.23
CA SER A 310 16.18 11.96 -6.12
C SER A 310 17.27 13.04 -6.20
N ARG A 311 17.50 13.59 -7.39
CA ARG A 311 18.51 14.65 -7.59
C ARG A 311 18.09 15.94 -6.91
N ARG A 312 19.08 16.58 -6.26
CA ARG A 312 18.88 17.86 -5.54
C ARG A 312 18.94 19.06 -6.49
#